data_2e5ddf8a440cab7d8cad4a49725da851
#
_entry.id   2e5ddf8a440cab7d8cad4a49725da851
#
_cell.length_a   1.000
_cell.length_b   1.000
_cell.length_c   1.000
_cell.angle_alpha   90.00
_cell.angle_beta   90.00
_cell.angle_gamma   90.00
#
_symmetry.space_group_name_H-M   'P 1'
#
loop_
_entity.id
_entity.type
_entity.pdbx_description
1 polymer ?
#
loop_
_entity_poly.entity_id
_entity_poly.type
_entity_poly.pdbx_seq_one_letter_code
_entity_poly.pdbx_strand_id
1 'polypeptide(L)'
;MTAKRRLGTTGYYVVSILIAVVAMIPFLWMISTSLKSRGALMSIPIEWIPAEPSLDAYGEVFSRFPFLKTIGNSLFISVSYTVITLISASMAAFAFAKIRFRCANLLLKLYLATMMIPTQVTMIPLFVIMNRLGLIDSYASVILPSIFRPFAVFMLVQQMRTVPADNLDAARVDGANIFQVYSRVALPLCAPTLATLAVTTFMESWNDYLWPLLMLTDRAKMTLPIALSTLNGQYNTEYNVLMAGSLISMIPIIIIYLFAQKHFKNGLMAGGIKG
;
A
#
# COMPACT_ATOMS: atom_id res chain seq x y z
N MET A 1 -10.63 -33.79 24.98
CA MET A 1 -9.56 -32.81 24.72
C MET A 1 -8.61 -32.82 25.91
N THR A 2 -7.39 -33.27 25.74
CA THR A 2 -6.42 -33.50 26.85
C THR A 2 -5.94 -32.17 27.42
N ALA A 3 -5.71 -32.11 28.76
CA ALA A 3 -5.25 -30.94 29.50
C ALA A 3 -4.02 -30.26 28.84
N LYS A 4 -3.11 -31.02 28.26
CA LYS A 4 -1.93 -30.58 27.54
C LYS A 4 -2.26 -29.70 26.31
N ARG A 5 -3.38 -29.95 25.61
CA ARG A 5 -3.85 -29.16 24.47
C ARG A 5 -4.47 -27.82 24.92
N ARG A 6 -5.12 -27.81 26.08
CA ARG A 6 -5.67 -26.58 26.68
C ARG A 6 -4.56 -25.65 27.17
N LEU A 7 -3.52 -26.20 27.84
CA LEU A 7 -2.36 -25.38 28.26
C LEU A 7 -1.63 -24.72 27.06
N GLY A 8 -1.42 -25.45 25.96
CA GLY A 8 -0.81 -24.90 24.76
C GLY A 8 -1.66 -23.79 24.12
N THR A 9 -2.99 -23.96 24.12
CA THR A 9 -3.92 -22.95 23.59
C THR A 9 -3.95 -21.70 24.48
N THR A 10 -3.95 -21.86 25.81
CA THR A 10 -3.92 -20.74 26.75
C THR A 10 -2.60 -19.96 26.63
N GLY A 11 -1.46 -20.66 26.57
CA GLY A 11 -0.16 -20.02 26.33
C GLY A 11 -0.10 -19.23 25.03
N TYR A 12 -0.65 -19.78 23.94
CA TYR A 12 -0.76 -19.09 22.67
C TYR A 12 -1.56 -17.77 22.77
N TYR A 13 -2.73 -17.79 23.41
CA TYR A 13 -3.55 -16.59 23.57
C TYR A 13 -2.86 -15.53 24.47
N VAL A 14 -2.21 -15.96 25.55
CA VAL A 14 -1.48 -15.04 26.44
C VAL A 14 -0.37 -14.33 25.66
N VAL A 15 0.46 -15.06 24.92
CA VAL A 15 1.53 -14.49 24.10
C VAL A 15 0.96 -13.56 23.01
N SER A 16 -0.11 -13.98 22.33
CA SER A 16 -0.75 -13.17 21.30
C SER A 16 -1.31 -11.86 21.86
N ILE A 17 -1.94 -11.90 23.03
CA ILE A 17 -2.46 -10.69 23.71
C ILE A 17 -1.32 -9.77 24.13
N LEU A 18 -0.24 -10.31 24.70
CA LEU A 18 0.93 -9.51 25.09
C LEU A 18 1.54 -8.79 23.88
N ILE A 19 1.71 -9.50 22.76
CA ILE A 19 2.21 -8.90 21.52
C ILE A 19 1.25 -7.80 21.02
N ALA A 20 -0.05 -8.05 21.06
CA ALA A 20 -1.05 -7.07 20.63
C ALA A 20 -1.03 -5.81 21.52
N VAL A 21 -0.93 -5.97 22.86
CA VAL A 21 -0.83 -4.84 23.80
C VAL A 21 0.42 -4.02 23.52
N VAL A 22 1.58 -4.65 23.38
CA VAL A 22 2.85 -3.96 23.06
C VAL A 22 2.75 -3.22 21.71
N ALA A 23 2.16 -3.84 20.69
CA ALA A 23 1.95 -3.21 19.39
C ALA A 23 1.00 -2.01 19.44
N MET A 24 0.05 -1.97 20.39
CA MET A 24 -0.89 -0.87 20.55
C MET A 24 -0.32 0.34 21.29
N ILE A 25 0.75 0.17 22.08
CA ILE A 25 1.36 1.27 22.89
C ILE A 25 1.65 2.53 22.03
N PRO A 26 2.35 2.47 20.88
CA PRO A 26 2.63 3.66 20.10
C PRO A 26 1.35 4.35 19.58
N PHE A 27 0.30 3.59 19.23
CA PHE A 27 -0.97 4.17 18.79
C PHE A 27 -1.72 4.86 19.93
N LEU A 28 -1.72 4.26 21.13
CA LEU A 28 -2.29 4.88 22.33
C LEU A 28 -1.56 6.17 22.69
N TRP A 29 -0.22 6.16 22.54
CA TRP A 29 0.58 7.37 22.73
C TRP A 29 0.24 8.46 21.69
N MET A 30 0.07 8.10 20.42
CA MET A 30 -0.36 9.05 19.38
C MET A 30 -1.73 9.67 19.70
N ILE A 31 -2.70 8.85 20.13
CA ILE A 31 -4.03 9.32 20.54
C ILE A 31 -3.92 10.26 21.74
N SER A 32 -3.20 9.84 22.78
CA SER A 32 -2.97 10.68 23.96
C SER A 32 -2.34 12.01 23.60
N THR A 33 -1.27 11.99 22.80
CA THR A 33 -0.52 13.21 22.42
C THR A 33 -1.36 14.14 21.54
N SER A 34 -2.19 13.60 20.64
CA SER A 34 -3.07 14.42 19.79
C SER A 34 -4.15 15.18 20.57
N LEU A 35 -4.45 14.75 21.80
CA LEU A 35 -5.44 15.37 22.68
C LEU A 35 -4.82 16.33 23.72
N LYS A 36 -3.48 16.47 23.75
CA LYS A 36 -2.80 17.36 24.66
C LYS A 36 -2.74 18.79 24.14
N SER A 37 -2.87 19.76 25.06
CA SER A 37 -2.52 21.15 24.77
C SER A 37 -1.00 21.30 24.55
N ARG A 38 -0.57 22.38 23.90
CA ARG A 38 0.87 22.65 23.63
C ARG A 38 1.70 22.66 24.92
N GLY A 39 1.16 23.21 26.00
CA GLY A 39 1.84 23.27 27.31
C GLY A 39 2.05 21.92 27.99
N ALA A 40 1.17 20.96 27.72
CA ALA A 40 1.21 19.63 28.33
C ALA A 40 2.07 18.61 27.53
N LEU A 41 2.62 18.98 26.37
CA LEU A 41 3.43 18.07 25.55
C LEU A 41 4.74 17.66 26.21
N MET A 42 5.35 18.56 26.97
CA MET A 42 6.65 18.40 27.63
C MET A 42 6.53 18.33 29.16
N SER A 43 5.35 17.98 29.69
CA SER A 43 5.13 17.87 31.12
C SER A 43 5.99 16.78 31.75
N ILE A 44 6.58 17.07 32.90
CA ILE A 44 7.31 16.12 33.75
C ILE A 44 6.60 16.05 35.09
N PRO A 45 6.06 14.89 35.50
CA PRO A 45 6.14 13.56 34.87
C PRO A 45 5.30 13.44 33.56
N ILE A 46 5.68 12.47 32.74
CA ILE A 46 4.97 12.20 31.45
C ILE A 46 3.53 11.79 31.74
N GLU A 47 2.58 12.55 31.22
CA GLU A 47 1.16 12.24 31.29
C GLU A 47 0.74 11.30 30.18
N TRP A 48 0.32 10.08 30.51
CA TRP A 48 -0.23 9.13 29.52
C TRP A 48 -1.68 9.45 29.13
N ILE A 49 -2.44 10.04 30.04
CA ILE A 49 -3.82 10.48 29.84
C ILE A 49 -3.83 11.98 30.09
N PRO A 50 -4.18 12.83 29.11
CA PRO A 50 -4.21 14.27 29.32
C PRO A 50 -5.24 14.64 30.41
N ALA A 51 -4.87 15.50 31.35
CA ALA A 51 -5.77 15.97 32.39
C ALA A 51 -6.92 16.80 31.81
N GLU A 52 -6.63 17.58 30.75
CA GLU A 52 -7.59 18.40 30.02
C GLU A 52 -7.50 18.04 28.53
N PRO A 53 -8.31 17.05 28.02
CA PRO A 53 -8.30 16.68 26.62
C PRO A 53 -8.84 17.81 25.75
N SER A 54 -8.10 18.20 24.70
CA SER A 54 -8.51 19.20 23.71
C SER A 54 -8.52 18.61 22.31
N LEU A 55 -9.44 19.08 21.46
CA LEU A 55 -9.50 18.80 20.03
C LEU A 55 -8.87 19.90 19.16
N ASP A 56 -8.25 20.91 19.77
CA ASP A 56 -7.67 22.06 19.08
C ASP A 56 -6.64 21.64 18.01
N ALA A 57 -5.83 20.63 18.33
CA ALA A 57 -4.85 20.07 17.40
C ALA A 57 -5.48 19.57 16.09
N TYR A 58 -6.66 18.98 16.16
CA TYR A 58 -7.40 18.54 14.96
C TYR A 58 -7.89 19.74 14.13
N GLY A 59 -8.45 20.78 14.76
CA GLY A 59 -8.83 22.02 14.09
C GLY A 59 -7.63 22.68 13.40
N GLU A 60 -6.48 22.69 14.07
CA GLU A 60 -5.24 23.25 13.55
C GLU A 60 -4.70 22.52 12.33
N VAL A 61 -4.79 21.19 12.26
CA VAL A 61 -4.45 20.40 11.07
C VAL A 61 -5.19 20.92 9.83
N PHE A 62 -6.50 21.20 9.95
CA PHE A 62 -7.31 21.69 8.84
C PHE A 62 -7.03 23.16 8.45
N SER A 63 -6.51 23.96 9.38
CA SER A 63 -6.20 25.38 9.12
C SER A 63 -4.83 25.61 8.46
N ARG A 64 -3.84 24.74 8.71
CA ARG A 64 -2.45 24.92 8.23
C ARG A 64 -2.27 24.65 6.74
N PHE A 65 -3.07 23.74 6.18
CA PHE A 65 -3.09 23.43 4.75
C PHE A 65 -4.43 22.83 4.34
N PRO A 66 -4.76 22.79 3.04
CA PRO A 66 -6.04 22.26 2.57
C PRO A 66 -6.10 20.73 2.73
N PHE A 67 -6.22 20.27 3.97
CA PHE A 67 -6.05 18.87 4.39
C PHE A 67 -6.94 17.90 3.62
N LEU A 68 -8.23 18.26 3.42
CA LEU A 68 -9.17 17.43 2.66
C LEU A 68 -8.74 17.28 1.20
N LYS A 69 -8.23 18.36 0.58
CA LYS A 69 -7.69 18.30 -0.78
C LYS A 69 -6.48 17.38 -0.85
N THR A 70 -5.61 17.48 0.13
CA THR A 70 -4.40 16.64 0.23
C THR A 70 -4.74 15.15 0.39
N ILE A 71 -5.75 14.81 1.20
CA ILE A 71 -6.29 13.45 1.26
C ILE A 71 -6.84 13.02 -0.11
N GLY A 72 -7.61 13.89 -0.77
CA GLY A 72 -8.14 13.64 -2.11
C GLY A 72 -7.05 13.38 -3.15
N ASN A 73 -5.96 14.16 -3.11
CA ASN A 73 -4.78 13.96 -3.96
C ASN A 73 -4.15 12.58 -3.74
N SER A 74 -3.91 12.25 -2.46
CA SER A 74 -3.33 10.95 -2.10
C SER A 74 -4.22 9.78 -2.50
N LEU A 75 -5.54 9.88 -2.30
CA LEU A 75 -6.50 8.86 -2.73
C LEU A 75 -6.49 8.70 -4.26
N PHE A 76 -6.56 9.80 -4.98
CA PHE A 76 -6.53 9.78 -6.44
C PHE A 76 -5.25 9.13 -6.98
N ILE A 77 -4.09 9.55 -6.47
CA ILE A 77 -2.79 8.99 -6.86
C ILE A 77 -2.73 7.50 -6.52
N SER A 78 -3.04 7.12 -5.28
CA SER A 78 -2.89 5.74 -4.81
C SER A 78 -3.86 4.78 -5.49
N VAL A 79 -5.10 5.20 -5.73
CA VAL A 79 -6.07 4.39 -6.48
C VAL A 79 -5.64 4.24 -7.94
N SER A 80 -5.27 5.34 -8.61
CA SER A 80 -4.82 5.32 -10.01
C SER A 80 -3.56 4.48 -10.16
N TYR A 81 -2.59 4.65 -9.28
CA TYR A 81 -1.35 3.88 -9.21
C TYR A 81 -1.66 2.37 -9.08
N THR A 82 -2.54 2.01 -8.16
CA THR A 82 -2.93 0.61 -7.93
C THR A 82 -3.63 0.01 -9.15
N VAL A 83 -4.62 0.71 -9.71
CA VAL A 83 -5.38 0.23 -10.87
C VAL A 83 -4.45 0.01 -12.07
N ILE A 84 -3.59 0.97 -12.37
CA ILE A 84 -2.63 0.86 -13.47
C ILE A 84 -1.65 -0.29 -13.25
N THR A 85 -1.12 -0.44 -12.03
CA THR A 85 -0.27 -1.57 -11.67
C THR A 85 -0.97 -2.90 -11.89
N LEU A 86 -2.19 -3.06 -11.40
CA LEU A 86 -2.92 -4.33 -11.52
C LEU A 86 -3.24 -4.67 -12.98
N ILE A 87 -3.65 -3.70 -13.77
CA ILE A 87 -3.93 -3.90 -15.20
C ILE A 87 -2.65 -4.29 -15.94
N SER A 88 -1.59 -3.49 -15.83
CA SER A 88 -0.34 -3.73 -16.55
C SER A 88 0.32 -5.05 -16.12
N ALA A 89 0.39 -5.31 -14.80
CA ALA A 89 1.00 -6.51 -14.27
C ALA A 89 0.21 -7.78 -14.61
N SER A 90 -1.14 -7.74 -14.59
CA SER A 90 -1.95 -8.91 -14.93
C SER A 90 -1.90 -9.25 -16.43
N MET A 91 -1.89 -8.23 -17.29
CA MET A 91 -1.71 -8.45 -18.73
C MET A 91 -0.32 -9.02 -19.05
N ALA A 92 0.73 -8.46 -18.46
CA ALA A 92 2.09 -8.97 -18.61
C ALA A 92 2.21 -10.40 -18.05
N ALA A 93 1.65 -10.67 -16.88
CA ALA A 93 1.67 -11.99 -16.26
C ALA A 93 0.92 -13.03 -17.13
N PHE A 94 -0.22 -12.69 -17.69
CA PHE A 94 -0.94 -13.55 -18.62
C PHE A 94 -0.11 -13.87 -19.86
N ALA A 95 0.55 -12.86 -20.44
CA ALA A 95 1.43 -13.06 -21.58
C ALA A 95 2.58 -14.04 -21.25
N PHE A 96 3.29 -13.82 -20.12
CA PHE A 96 4.41 -14.68 -19.71
C PHE A 96 3.99 -16.08 -19.26
N ALA A 97 2.79 -16.25 -18.68
CA ALA A 97 2.36 -17.53 -18.13
C ALA A 97 1.58 -18.40 -19.11
N LYS A 98 0.83 -17.80 -20.05
CA LYS A 98 -0.17 -18.49 -20.87
C LYS A 98 0.01 -18.33 -22.36
N ILE A 99 0.82 -17.35 -22.82
CA ILE A 99 1.10 -17.17 -24.23
C ILE A 99 2.50 -17.72 -24.53
N ARG A 100 2.58 -18.55 -25.58
CA ARG A 100 3.87 -19.06 -26.07
C ARG A 100 4.45 -18.06 -27.06
N PHE A 101 5.56 -17.43 -26.70
CA PHE A 101 6.32 -16.59 -27.62
C PHE A 101 7.84 -16.80 -27.43
N ARG A 102 8.60 -16.42 -28.47
CA ARG A 102 10.06 -16.63 -28.48
C ARG A 102 10.71 -15.82 -27.36
N CYS A 103 11.65 -16.43 -26.64
CA CYS A 103 12.41 -15.81 -25.54
C CYS A 103 11.58 -15.38 -24.31
N ALA A 104 10.32 -15.81 -24.15
CA ALA A 104 9.46 -15.43 -23.02
C ALA A 104 10.16 -15.60 -21.65
N ASN A 105 10.80 -16.76 -21.42
CA ASN A 105 11.49 -17.04 -20.17
C ASN A 105 12.73 -16.16 -19.92
N LEU A 106 13.47 -15.83 -20.98
CA LEU A 106 14.62 -14.92 -20.87
C LEU A 106 14.17 -13.50 -20.56
N LEU A 107 13.16 -13.00 -21.28
CA LEU A 107 12.58 -11.68 -21.05
C LEU A 107 12.01 -11.55 -19.62
N LEU A 108 11.28 -12.58 -19.15
CA LEU A 108 10.79 -12.60 -17.78
C LEU A 108 11.94 -12.54 -16.75
N LYS A 109 13.00 -13.34 -16.96
CA LYS A 109 14.17 -13.33 -16.06
C LYS A 109 14.86 -11.95 -16.06
N LEU A 110 15.07 -11.34 -17.22
CA LEU A 110 15.64 -10.00 -17.33
C LEU A 110 14.76 -8.94 -16.66
N TYR A 111 13.45 -9.03 -16.88
CA TYR A 111 12.49 -8.12 -16.25
C TYR A 111 12.52 -8.26 -14.72
N LEU A 112 12.56 -9.50 -14.20
CA LEU A 112 12.64 -9.73 -12.75
C LEU A 112 14.01 -9.34 -12.17
N ALA A 113 15.08 -9.43 -12.95
CA ALA A 113 16.41 -8.99 -12.52
C ALA A 113 16.45 -7.47 -12.21
N THR A 114 15.55 -6.67 -12.80
CA THR A 114 15.44 -5.23 -12.44
C THR A 114 15.06 -5.00 -10.98
N MET A 115 14.45 -5.97 -10.29
CA MET A 115 14.16 -5.88 -8.85
C MET A 115 15.41 -5.84 -7.98
N MET A 116 16.56 -6.29 -8.51
CA MET A 116 17.84 -6.21 -7.80
C MET A 116 18.41 -4.78 -7.76
N ILE A 117 17.89 -3.89 -8.59
CA ILE A 117 18.32 -2.49 -8.61
C ILE A 117 17.50 -1.71 -7.56
N PRO A 118 18.15 -1.13 -6.54
CA PRO A 118 17.45 -0.31 -5.56
C PRO A 118 16.74 0.88 -6.23
N THR A 119 15.50 1.13 -5.84
CA THR A 119 14.69 2.23 -6.42
C THR A 119 15.35 3.58 -6.25
N GLN A 120 16.11 3.79 -5.18
CA GLN A 120 16.84 5.03 -4.91
C GLN A 120 17.88 5.35 -6.01
N VAL A 121 18.49 4.32 -6.59
CA VAL A 121 19.49 4.48 -7.69
C VAL A 121 18.79 4.94 -8.98
N THR A 122 17.59 4.45 -9.23
CA THR A 122 16.81 4.80 -10.44
C THR A 122 16.06 6.11 -10.33
N MET A 123 15.97 6.69 -9.14
CA MET A 123 15.18 7.91 -8.86
C MET A 123 15.64 9.12 -9.69
N ILE A 124 16.95 9.37 -9.72
CA ILE A 124 17.52 10.52 -10.47
C ILE A 124 17.34 10.34 -11.99
N PRO A 125 17.70 9.21 -12.61
CA PRO A 125 17.41 8.98 -14.02
C PRO A 125 15.92 9.12 -14.36
N LEU A 126 15.04 8.59 -13.51
CA LEU A 126 13.60 8.66 -13.73
C LEU A 126 13.10 10.12 -13.62
N PHE A 127 13.62 10.91 -12.66
CA PHE A 127 13.33 12.34 -12.58
C PHE A 127 13.70 13.06 -13.89
N VAL A 128 14.89 12.79 -14.43
CA VAL A 128 15.33 13.40 -15.71
C VAL A 128 14.40 13.01 -16.85
N ILE A 129 13.94 11.77 -16.90
CA ILE A 129 12.97 11.32 -17.91
C ILE A 129 11.65 12.07 -17.76
N MET A 130 11.09 12.15 -16.55
CA MET A 130 9.83 12.86 -16.30
C MET A 130 9.94 14.36 -16.62
N ASN A 131 11.09 14.96 -16.31
CA ASN A 131 11.36 16.36 -16.66
C ASN A 131 11.39 16.59 -18.18
N ARG A 132 12.10 15.73 -18.92
CA ARG A 132 12.15 15.79 -20.39
C ARG A 132 10.79 15.60 -21.07
N LEU A 133 9.92 14.80 -20.44
CA LEU A 133 8.54 14.59 -20.88
C LEU A 133 7.61 15.75 -20.50
N GLY A 134 8.08 16.76 -19.76
CA GLY A 134 7.26 17.88 -19.30
C GLY A 134 6.22 17.48 -18.25
N LEU A 135 6.46 16.39 -17.51
CA LEU A 135 5.50 15.83 -16.55
C LEU A 135 5.76 16.26 -15.11
N ILE A 136 6.82 17.03 -14.85
CA ILE A 136 7.07 17.58 -13.50
C ILE A 136 5.87 18.40 -13.05
N ASP A 137 5.57 18.33 -11.77
CA ASP A 137 4.42 18.96 -11.13
C ASP A 137 3.06 18.48 -11.70
N SER A 138 2.98 17.21 -12.09
CA SER A 138 1.74 16.56 -12.49
C SER A 138 1.55 15.22 -11.76
N TYR A 139 0.31 14.81 -11.50
CA TYR A 139 0.03 13.49 -10.94
C TYR A 139 0.50 12.35 -11.85
N ALA A 140 0.59 12.62 -13.16
CA ALA A 140 1.09 11.64 -14.12
C ALA A 140 2.54 11.24 -13.82
N SER A 141 3.41 12.15 -13.37
CA SER A 141 4.79 11.84 -13.01
C SER A 141 4.91 10.88 -11.84
N VAL A 142 3.93 10.87 -10.94
CA VAL A 142 3.88 9.95 -9.80
C VAL A 142 3.24 8.61 -10.20
N ILE A 143 2.22 8.64 -11.07
CA ILE A 143 1.43 7.46 -11.41
C ILE A 143 2.08 6.62 -12.51
N LEU A 144 2.64 7.23 -13.57
CA LEU A 144 3.15 6.49 -14.75
C LEU A 144 4.21 5.43 -14.43
N PRO A 145 5.16 5.64 -13.50
CA PRO A 145 6.13 4.61 -13.15
C PRO A 145 5.50 3.31 -12.64
N SER A 146 4.25 3.36 -12.16
CA SER A 146 3.52 2.19 -11.67
C SER A 146 3.23 1.13 -12.74
N ILE A 147 3.31 1.49 -14.02
CA ILE A 147 3.15 0.56 -15.15
C ILE A 147 4.21 -0.55 -15.09
N PHE A 148 5.42 -0.24 -14.57
CA PHE A 148 6.55 -1.16 -14.50
C PHE A 148 6.78 -1.64 -13.07
N ARG A 149 6.03 -2.68 -12.65
CA ARG A 149 6.12 -3.26 -11.31
C ARG A 149 6.48 -4.74 -11.37
N PRO A 150 7.79 -5.07 -11.42
CA PRO A 150 8.25 -6.45 -11.59
C PRO A 150 7.75 -7.40 -10.49
N PHE A 151 7.65 -6.94 -9.24
CA PHE A 151 7.11 -7.75 -8.15
C PHE A 151 5.65 -8.16 -8.38
N ALA A 152 4.80 -7.23 -8.83
CA ALA A 152 3.40 -7.53 -9.13
C ALA A 152 3.28 -8.52 -10.30
N VAL A 153 4.09 -8.35 -11.35
CA VAL A 153 4.16 -9.31 -12.46
C VAL A 153 4.62 -10.68 -11.97
N PHE A 154 5.67 -10.75 -11.14
CA PHE A 154 6.15 -12.01 -10.56
C PHE A 154 5.05 -12.77 -9.81
N MET A 155 4.39 -12.09 -8.87
CA MET A 155 3.31 -12.70 -8.07
C MET A 155 2.18 -13.24 -8.96
N LEU A 156 1.77 -12.46 -9.95
CA LEU A 156 0.70 -12.86 -10.86
C LEU A 156 1.13 -13.95 -11.84
N VAL A 157 2.39 -13.96 -12.31
CA VAL A 157 2.92 -15.07 -13.13
C VAL A 157 2.87 -16.39 -12.35
N GLN A 158 3.30 -16.38 -11.08
CA GLN A 158 3.24 -17.59 -10.24
C GLN A 158 1.80 -18.08 -10.06
N GLN A 159 0.88 -17.18 -9.78
CA GLN A 159 -0.53 -17.51 -9.63
C GLN A 159 -1.15 -18.00 -10.96
N MET A 160 -0.91 -17.31 -12.06
CA MET A 160 -1.46 -17.70 -13.36
C MET A 160 -0.94 -19.05 -13.84
N ARG A 161 0.30 -19.44 -13.48
CA ARG A 161 0.84 -20.76 -13.78
C ARG A 161 0.07 -21.90 -13.11
N THR A 162 -0.56 -21.64 -11.95
CA THR A 162 -1.39 -22.65 -11.25
C THR A 162 -2.78 -22.82 -11.87
N VAL A 163 -3.22 -21.90 -12.72
CA VAL A 163 -4.51 -22.02 -13.43
C VAL A 163 -4.43 -23.17 -14.42
N PRO A 164 -5.32 -24.20 -14.33
CA PRO A 164 -5.30 -25.35 -15.26
C PRO A 164 -5.48 -24.92 -16.71
N ALA A 165 -4.72 -25.54 -17.60
CA ALA A 165 -4.83 -25.29 -19.05
C ALA A 165 -6.22 -25.61 -19.59
N ASP A 166 -6.83 -26.67 -19.08
CA ASP A 166 -8.14 -27.17 -19.49
C ASP A 166 -9.23 -26.09 -19.40
N ASN A 167 -9.18 -25.23 -18.36
CA ASN A 167 -10.13 -24.12 -18.22
C ASN A 167 -9.99 -23.08 -19.35
N LEU A 168 -8.77 -22.85 -19.82
CA LEU A 168 -8.48 -21.88 -20.88
C LEU A 168 -8.83 -22.48 -22.24
N ASP A 169 -8.58 -23.79 -22.43
CA ASP A 169 -8.83 -24.48 -23.67
C ASP A 169 -10.34 -24.72 -23.86
N ALA A 170 -11.11 -25.04 -22.79
CA ALA A 170 -12.56 -25.07 -22.85
C ALA A 170 -13.14 -23.75 -23.34
N ALA A 171 -12.69 -22.60 -22.78
CA ALA A 171 -13.14 -21.30 -23.22
C ALA A 171 -12.80 -21.01 -24.71
N ARG A 172 -11.66 -21.51 -25.20
CA ARG A 172 -11.28 -21.37 -26.62
C ARG A 172 -12.18 -22.21 -27.53
N VAL A 173 -12.53 -23.42 -27.10
CA VAL A 173 -13.48 -24.29 -27.80
C VAL A 173 -14.86 -23.64 -27.92
N ASP A 174 -15.27 -22.90 -26.86
CA ASP A 174 -16.49 -22.09 -26.83
C ASP A 174 -16.40 -20.81 -27.67
N GLY A 175 -15.31 -20.58 -28.39
CA GLY A 175 -15.12 -19.45 -29.30
C GLY A 175 -14.61 -18.15 -28.60
N ALA A 176 -14.12 -18.23 -27.37
CA ALA A 176 -13.59 -17.05 -26.70
C ALA A 176 -12.27 -16.59 -27.36
N ASN A 177 -12.16 -15.30 -27.65
CA ASN A 177 -10.90 -14.70 -28.09
C ASN A 177 -9.91 -14.57 -26.89
N ILE A 178 -8.64 -14.28 -27.19
CA ILE A 178 -7.57 -14.25 -26.18
C ILE A 178 -7.83 -13.26 -25.05
N PHE A 179 -8.45 -12.12 -25.33
CA PHE A 179 -8.82 -11.12 -24.32
C PHE A 179 -9.97 -11.61 -23.43
N GLN A 180 -10.93 -12.34 -23.98
CA GLN A 180 -12.01 -12.97 -23.24
C GLN A 180 -11.48 -14.09 -22.33
N VAL A 181 -10.56 -14.93 -22.83
CA VAL A 181 -9.88 -15.95 -22.03
C VAL A 181 -9.12 -15.30 -20.86
N TYR A 182 -8.40 -14.20 -21.12
CA TYR A 182 -7.73 -13.43 -20.08
C TYR A 182 -8.71 -12.85 -19.05
N SER A 183 -9.70 -12.09 -19.51
CA SER A 183 -10.55 -11.28 -18.61
C SER A 183 -11.63 -12.08 -17.90
N ARG A 184 -12.19 -13.13 -18.55
CA ARG A 184 -13.32 -13.91 -18.03
C ARG A 184 -12.92 -15.21 -17.35
N VAL A 185 -11.71 -15.74 -17.65
CA VAL A 185 -11.27 -17.02 -17.10
C VAL A 185 -10.02 -16.84 -16.23
N ALA A 186 -8.91 -16.37 -16.80
CA ALA A 186 -7.63 -16.33 -16.08
C ALA A 186 -7.63 -15.29 -14.94
N LEU A 187 -8.12 -14.08 -15.21
CA LEU A 187 -8.11 -12.97 -14.23
C LEU A 187 -8.98 -13.25 -13.00
N PRO A 188 -10.23 -13.75 -13.11
CA PRO A 188 -11.04 -14.11 -11.94
C PRO A 188 -10.43 -15.21 -11.07
N LEU A 189 -9.75 -16.18 -11.66
CA LEU A 189 -9.05 -17.25 -10.92
C LEU A 189 -7.82 -16.72 -10.14
N CYS A 190 -7.32 -15.54 -10.50
CA CYS A 190 -6.24 -14.85 -9.78
C CYS A 190 -6.75 -13.82 -8.75
N ALA A 191 -8.08 -13.73 -8.52
CA ALA A 191 -8.68 -12.73 -7.65
C ALA A 191 -8.04 -12.63 -6.23
N PRO A 192 -7.68 -13.71 -5.53
CA PRO A 192 -7.03 -13.60 -4.23
C PRO A 192 -5.67 -12.89 -4.29
N THR A 193 -4.85 -13.20 -5.30
CA THR A 193 -3.55 -12.54 -5.51
C THR A 193 -3.72 -11.09 -5.94
N LEU A 194 -4.69 -10.80 -6.81
CA LEU A 194 -5.04 -9.43 -7.21
C LEU A 194 -5.48 -8.59 -6.01
N ALA A 195 -6.30 -9.14 -5.11
CA ALA A 195 -6.74 -8.45 -3.91
C ALA A 195 -5.55 -8.14 -2.97
N THR A 196 -4.63 -9.09 -2.79
CA THR A 196 -3.42 -8.88 -2.00
C THR A 196 -2.55 -7.79 -2.62
N LEU A 197 -2.29 -7.84 -3.93
CA LEU A 197 -1.54 -6.83 -4.65
C LEU A 197 -2.22 -5.46 -4.62
N ALA A 198 -3.56 -5.41 -4.72
CA ALA A 198 -4.30 -4.15 -4.63
C ALA A 198 -4.02 -3.43 -3.31
N VAL A 199 -4.09 -4.16 -2.20
CA VAL A 199 -3.86 -3.57 -0.86
C VAL A 199 -2.41 -3.17 -0.68
N THR A 200 -1.47 -4.06 -0.99
CA THR A 200 -0.04 -3.77 -0.81
C THR A 200 0.44 -2.62 -1.69
N THR A 201 0.00 -2.57 -2.95
CA THR A 201 0.33 -1.49 -3.88
C THR A 201 -0.31 -0.16 -3.48
N PHE A 202 -1.57 -0.19 -3.00
CA PHE A 202 -2.21 1.00 -2.47
C PHE A 202 -1.47 1.54 -1.25
N MET A 203 -1.15 0.68 -0.27
CA MET A 203 -0.41 1.08 0.94
C MET A 203 0.97 1.64 0.61
N GLU A 204 1.66 1.06 -0.37
CA GLU A 204 2.95 1.55 -0.84
C GLU A 204 2.83 2.97 -1.41
N SER A 205 1.89 3.20 -2.31
CA SER A 205 1.67 4.52 -2.91
C SER A 205 1.12 5.54 -1.90
N TRP A 206 0.24 5.11 -0.98
CA TRP A 206 -0.32 5.97 0.07
C TRP A 206 0.73 6.50 1.02
N ASN A 207 1.73 5.68 1.37
CA ASN A 207 2.81 6.03 2.28
C ASN A 207 4.05 6.58 1.56
N ASP A 208 4.04 6.67 0.23
CA ASP A 208 5.18 7.18 -0.51
C ASP A 208 5.35 8.68 -0.27
N TYR A 209 6.53 9.03 0.21
CA TYR A 209 6.93 10.39 0.49
C TYR A 209 7.94 10.93 -0.51
N LEU A 210 8.98 10.11 -0.80
CA LEU A 210 10.17 10.60 -1.52
C LEU A 210 9.88 10.90 -2.97
N TRP A 211 9.19 9.99 -3.68
CA TRP A 211 8.94 10.19 -5.10
C TRP A 211 7.96 11.35 -5.37
N PRO A 212 6.81 11.44 -4.67
CA PRO A 212 5.94 12.61 -4.77
C PRO A 212 6.62 13.92 -4.38
N LEU A 213 7.51 13.93 -3.38
CA LEU A 213 8.26 15.12 -2.97
C LEU A 213 9.16 15.66 -4.09
N LEU A 214 9.77 14.78 -4.88
CA LEU A 214 10.61 15.16 -6.02
C LEU A 214 9.78 15.64 -7.22
N MET A 215 8.57 15.11 -7.40
CA MET A 215 7.75 15.32 -8.59
C MET A 215 6.75 16.47 -8.46
N LEU A 216 6.22 16.72 -7.25
CA LEU A 216 5.15 17.67 -7.01
C LEU A 216 5.68 18.89 -6.27
N THR A 217 5.71 20.03 -6.95
CA THR A 217 6.22 21.30 -6.41
C THR A 217 5.10 22.24 -5.95
N ASP A 218 3.92 22.14 -6.56
CA ASP A 218 2.74 22.91 -6.19
C ASP A 218 2.12 22.39 -4.90
N ARG A 219 1.98 23.26 -3.89
CA ARG A 219 1.32 22.94 -2.61
C ARG A 219 -0.11 22.41 -2.79
N ALA A 220 -0.80 22.82 -3.83
CA ALA A 220 -2.15 22.36 -4.11
C ALA A 220 -2.23 20.92 -4.59
N LYS A 221 -1.11 20.33 -5.03
CA LYS A 221 -0.99 18.95 -5.53
C LYS A 221 -0.31 18.00 -4.55
N MET A 222 0.17 18.50 -3.41
CA MET A 222 0.88 17.69 -2.42
C MET A 222 0.07 16.47 -1.99
N THR A 223 0.80 15.37 -1.74
CA THR A 223 0.24 14.17 -1.10
C THR A 223 0.22 14.34 0.42
N LEU A 224 -0.53 13.49 1.09
CA LEU A 224 -0.68 13.53 2.54
C LEU A 224 0.65 13.34 3.30
N PRO A 225 1.55 12.39 2.93
CA PRO A 225 2.88 12.31 3.56
C PRO A 225 3.71 13.59 3.43
N ILE A 226 3.66 14.27 2.27
CA ILE A 226 4.37 15.55 2.08
C ILE A 226 3.77 16.61 3.01
N ALA A 227 2.45 16.74 3.03
CA ALA A 227 1.79 17.75 3.86
C ALA A 227 2.05 17.50 5.36
N LEU A 228 1.99 16.26 5.82
CA LEU A 228 2.33 15.91 7.20
C LEU A 228 3.78 16.24 7.55
N SER A 229 4.71 16.04 6.62
CA SER A 229 6.12 16.40 6.85
C SER A 229 6.31 17.90 7.06
N THR A 230 5.45 18.76 6.50
CA THR A 230 5.50 20.20 6.72
C THR A 230 5.07 20.62 8.13
N LEU A 231 4.35 19.76 8.85
CA LEU A 231 4.00 19.97 10.27
C LEU A 231 5.20 19.72 11.20
N ASN A 232 6.20 19.00 10.72
CA ASN A 232 7.44 18.78 11.42
C ASN A 232 8.36 19.98 11.22
N GLY A 233 8.20 21.01 12.02
CA GLY A 233 8.98 22.25 11.95
C GLY A 233 10.46 22.02 12.26
N GLN A 234 11.33 22.77 11.59
CA GLN A 234 12.79 22.65 11.77
C GLN A 234 13.26 23.03 13.19
N TYR A 235 12.54 23.91 13.87
CA TYR A 235 12.90 24.43 15.20
C TYR A 235 11.81 24.25 16.25
N ASN A 236 10.56 24.00 15.83
CA ASN A 236 9.44 23.86 16.75
C ASN A 236 8.39 22.91 16.16
N THR A 237 8.49 21.64 16.50
CA THR A 237 7.51 20.62 16.09
C THR A 237 6.36 20.58 17.06
N GLU A 238 5.18 20.88 16.59
CA GLU A 238 3.94 20.73 17.35
C GLU A 238 3.45 19.29 17.28
N TYR A 239 3.98 18.49 18.18
CA TYR A 239 3.72 17.04 18.17
C TYR A 239 2.24 16.67 18.29
N ASN A 240 1.42 17.46 18.99
CA ASN A 240 -0.02 17.24 19.07
C ASN A 240 -0.69 17.35 17.69
N VAL A 241 -0.36 18.39 16.90
CA VAL A 241 -0.90 18.61 15.56
C VAL A 241 -0.39 17.53 14.60
N LEU A 242 0.90 17.19 14.69
CA LEU A 242 1.50 16.11 13.89
C LEU A 242 0.82 14.77 14.19
N MET A 243 0.58 14.44 15.46
CA MET A 243 -0.09 13.19 15.85
C MET A 243 -1.55 13.17 15.43
N ALA A 244 -2.27 14.29 15.55
CA ALA A 244 -3.64 14.43 15.07
C ALA A 244 -3.73 14.19 13.54
N GLY A 245 -2.87 14.84 12.76
CA GLY A 245 -2.79 14.65 11.31
C GLY A 245 -2.44 13.21 10.93
N SER A 246 -1.50 12.60 11.65
CA SER A 246 -1.09 11.21 11.45
C SER A 246 -2.23 10.22 11.73
N LEU A 247 -3.00 10.43 12.81
CA LEU A 247 -4.17 9.60 13.13
C LEU A 247 -5.25 9.68 12.04
N ILE A 248 -5.54 10.88 11.54
CA ILE A 248 -6.49 11.02 10.42
C ILE A 248 -5.95 10.31 9.18
N SER A 249 -4.66 10.37 8.90
CA SER A 249 -4.03 9.72 7.75
C SER A 249 -4.12 8.19 7.78
N MET A 250 -4.30 7.59 8.95
CA MET A 250 -4.47 6.14 9.09
C MET A 250 -5.88 5.66 8.72
N ILE A 251 -6.89 6.54 8.79
CA ILE A 251 -8.29 6.15 8.57
C ILE A 251 -8.51 5.47 7.22
N PRO A 252 -8.06 6.02 6.07
CA PRO A 252 -8.24 5.35 4.77
C PRO A 252 -7.56 3.98 4.69
N ILE A 253 -6.37 3.84 5.28
CA ILE A 253 -5.65 2.54 5.31
C ILE A 253 -6.45 1.51 6.11
N ILE A 254 -6.96 1.90 7.29
CA ILE A 254 -7.78 1.02 8.14
C ILE A 254 -9.04 0.58 7.39
N ILE A 255 -9.73 1.52 6.73
CA ILE A 255 -10.92 1.21 5.94
C ILE A 255 -10.60 0.19 4.85
N ILE A 256 -9.55 0.42 4.05
CA ILE A 256 -9.15 -0.49 2.98
C ILE A 256 -8.77 -1.86 3.54
N TYR A 257 -8.02 -1.90 4.64
CA TYR A 257 -7.67 -3.15 5.31
C TYR A 257 -8.89 -3.94 5.76
N LEU A 258 -9.89 -3.29 6.38
CA LEU A 258 -11.12 -3.94 6.83
C LEU A 258 -11.91 -4.56 5.67
N PHE A 259 -11.95 -3.91 4.52
CA PHE A 259 -12.57 -4.48 3.32
C PHE A 259 -11.76 -5.64 2.72
N ALA A 260 -10.44 -5.54 2.76
CA ALA A 260 -9.55 -6.50 2.12
C ALA A 260 -9.24 -7.74 2.96
N GLN A 261 -9.34 -7.67 4.30
CA GLN A 261 -8.93 -8.75 5.22
C GLN A 261 -9.57 -10.11 4.92
N LYS A 262 -10.82 -10.13 4.42
CA LYS A 262 -11.51 -11.36 4.03
C LYS A 262 -10.81 -12.10 2.88
N HIS A 263 -10.16 -11.37 1.98
CA HIS A 263 -9.44 -11.96 0.84
C HIS A 263 -8.06 -12.49 1.23
N PHE A 264 -7.41 -11.89 2.26
CA PHE A 264 -6.14 -12.39 2.79
C PHE A 264 -6.28 -13.76 3.46
N LYS A 265 -7.35 -14.00 4.22
CA LYS A 265 -7.57 -15.29 4.91
C LYS A 265 -7.64 -16.46 3.92
N ASN A 266 -8.25 -16.26 2.77
CA ASN A 266 -8.40 -17.30 1.75
C ASN A 266 -7.08 -17.53 0.96
N GLY A 267 -6.25 -16.51 0.75
CA GLY A 267 -4.98 -16.62 0.04
C GLY A 267 -3.88 -17.31 0.85
N LEU A 268 -3.78 -17.03 2.15
CA LEU A 268 -2.81 -17.65 3.04
C LEU A 268 -3.10 -19.15 3.29
N MET A 269 -4.38 -19.54 3.31
CA MET A 269 -4.76 -20.96 3.48
C MET A 269 -4.51 -21.78 2.21
N ALA A 270 -4.56 -21.19 1.02
CA ALA A 270 -4.26 -21.89 -0.22
C ALA A 270 -2.76 -22.20 -0.40
N GLY A 271 -1.87 -21.43 0.25
CA GLY A 271 -0.41 -21.64 0.23
C GLY A 271 0.14 -22.52 1.36
N GLY A 272 -0.66 -22.78 2.40
CA GLY A 272 -0.22 -23.40 3.65
C GLY A 272 -0.55 -24.89 3.83
N ILE A 273 -1.28 -25.54 2.93
CA ILE A 273 -1.63 -26.94 3.02
C ILE A 273 -0.89 -27.76 1.96
N LYS A 274 0.38 -28.02 2.22
CA LYS A 274 1.09 -29.22 1.78
C LYS A 274 1.87 -29.73 2.99
N GLY A 275 1.21 -30.55 3.77
CA GLY A 275 1.78 -31.30 4.87
C GLY A 275 0.77 -32.34 5.30
#